data_5ff08ea448a15e38b9160175f8976da7
#
_entry.id   5ff08ea448a15e38b9160175f8976da7
#
_cell.length_a   1.000
_cell.length_b   1.000
_cell.length_c   1.000
_cell.angle_alpha   90.00
_cell.angle_beta   90.00
_cell.angle_gamma   90.00
#
_symmetry.space_group_name_H-M   'P 1'
#
loop_
_entity.id
_entity.type
_entity.pdbx_description
1 polymer ?
#
loop_
_entity_poly.entity_id
_entity_poly.type
_entity_poly.pdbx_seq_one_letter_code
_entity_poly.pdbx_strand_id
1 'polypeptide(L)'
;MCCLLYTFPLTSAWLQKDKPDDETNTTEVAEWLNAVQGPVAYLGQESSGVSSLLFQCAVSQANRDIMVTYISPRPFSRMPLSVHGMPCPSAASFLKTLTFQYLSSLDELVKFCSNVHMRVLHPQVLIIDDMQYYIEQSKSQGQEAAAARLCALLLDAVHFIHKENPDTGCCLLVSCQTKIKSLQAVFRQFKFNILTIENTASPSDRVFHADMNIRGRKLSLTYQVQTSGIFLRESRFVQEN
;
A
#
# COMPACT_ATOMS: atom_id res chain seq x y z
N MET A 1 -6.74 4.23 11.24
CA MET A 1 -6.49 2.79 10.97
C MET A 1 -5.24 2.69 10.11
N CYS A 2 -4.24 1.89 10.49
CA CYS A 2 -3.04 1.69 9.68
C CYS A 2 -3.21 0.48 8.76
N CYS A 3 -3.20 0.72 7.45
CA CYS A 3 -3.34 -0.36 6.47
C CYS A 3 -2.07 -1.21 6.30
N LEU A 4 -0.92 -0.75 6.78
CA LEU A 4 0.36 -1.48 6.67
C LEU A 4 0.36 -2.83 7.39
N LEU A 5 -0.33 -2.93 8.53
CA LEU A 5 -0.50 -4.18 9.27
C LEU A 5 -1.16 -5.29 8.46
N TYR A 6 -1.91 -4.91 7.43
CA TYR A 6 -2.67 -5.84 6.60
C TYR A 6 -1.96 -6.18 5.29
N THR A 7 -0.71 -5.73 5.17
CA THR A 7 0.17 -6.03 4.03
C THR A 7 1.07 -7.24 4.31
N PHE A 8 1.54 -7.36 5.57
CA PHE A 8 2.43 -8.44 6.02
C PHE A 8 1.88 -9.11 7.29
N PRO A 9 2.27 -10.36 7.58
CA PRO A 9 1.82 -11.11 8.76
C PRO A 9 2.53 -10.61 10.04
N LEU A 10 2.25 -9.39 10.45
CA LEU A 10 2.89 -8.70 11.57
C LEU A 10 2.08 -8.74 12.89
N THR A 11 0.94 -9.41 12.91
CA THR A 11 0.12 -9.55 14.11
C THR A 11 0.19 -10.98 14.64
N SER A 12 0.03 -11.16 15.95
CA SER A 12 0.03 -12.46 16.59
C SER A 12 -0.99 -13.45 16.01
N ALA A 13 -2.08 -12.96 15.44
CA ALA A 13 -3.07 -13.77 14.73
C ALA A 13 -2.53 -14.43 13.45
N TRP A 14 -1.46 -13.89 12.88
CA TRP A 14 -0.87 -14.28 11.60
C TRP A 14 0.50 -14.91 11.72
N LEU A 15 1.20 -14.65 12.83
CA LEU A 15 2.49 -15.23 13.15
C LEU A 15 2.28 -16.68 13.57
N GLN A 16 2.48 -17.60 12.65
CA GLN A 16 2.49 -19.00 13.00
C GLN A 16 3.73 -19.33 13.83
N LYS A 17 3.49 -19.89 14.95
CA LYS A 17 4.14 -20.69 16.00
C LYS A 17 5.57 -21.23 15.81
N ASP A 18 6.35 -20.85 14.81
CA ASP A 18 7.62 -21.53 14.53
C ASP A 18 8.87 -20.90 15.17
N LYS A 19 8.73 -19.79 15.95
CA LYS A 19 9.86 -19.24 16.73
C LYS A 19 9.36 -18.59 18.03
N PRO A 20 9.56 -19.22 19.19
CA PRO A 20 9.12 -18.68 20.48
C PRO A 20 9.86 -17.43 20.96
N ASP A 21 11.00 -17.06 20.37
CA ASP A 21 11.83 -15.95 20.86
C ASP A 21 11.53 -14.58 20.20
N ASP A 22 10.62 -14.51 19.24
CA ASP A 22 10.35 -13.30 18.44
C ASP A 22 9.01 -12.61 18.77
N GLU A 23 8.25 -13.11 19.76
CA GLU A 23 6.89 -12.58 20.07
C GLU A 23 6.91 -11.13 20.56
N THR A 24 7.93 -10.71 21.30
CA THR A 24 8.04 -9.35 21.82
C THR A 24 8.30 -8.33 20.72
N ASN A 25 9.12 -8.66 19.74
CA ASN A 25 9.47 -7.76 18.65
C ASN A 25 8.30 -7.53 17.68
N THR A 26 7.51 -8.56 17.41
CA THR A 26 6.36 -8.49 16.51
C THR A 26 5.19 -7.71 17.09
N THR A 27 4.96 -7.81 18.40
CA THR A 27 3.92 -7.01 19.07
C THR A 27 4.26 -5.53 19.03
N GLU A 28 5.53 -5.16 19.31
CA GLU A 28 6.00 -3.78 19.25
C GLU A 28 5.89 -3.21 17.82
N VAL A 29 6.26 -3.99 16.80
CA VAL A 29 6.11 -3.60 15.38
C VAL A 29 4.64 -3.38 15.03
N ALA A 30 3.75 -4.25 15.47
CA ALA A 30 2.32 -4.13 15.21
C ALA A 30 1.72 -2.89 15.88
N GLU A 31 2.06 -2.61 17.14
CA GLU A 31 1.62 -1.42 17.86
C GLU A 31 2.12 -0.14 17.20
N TRP A 32 3.40 -0.12 16.80
CA TRP A 32 3.98 1.02 16.10
C TRP A 32 3.31 1.28 14.76
N LEU A 33 3.06 0.23 13.96
CA LEU A 33 2.35 0.35 12.70
C LEU A 33 0.91 0.81 12.88
N ASN A 34 0.22 0.39 13.94
CA ASN A 34 -1.11 0.89 14.28
C ASN A 34 -1.13 2.40 14.57
N ALA A 35 -0.04 2.93 15.11
CA ALA A 35 0.11 4.35 15.38
C ALA A 35 0.42 5.19 14.13
N VAL A 36 0.74 4.55 13.00
CA VAL A 36 0.98 5.23 11.70
C VAL A 36 -0.32 5.81 11.18
N GLN A 37 -0.36 7.11 11.02
CA GLN A 37 -1.49 7.83 10.46
C GLN A 37 -1.13 8.46 9.12
N GLY A 38 -2.14 8.70 8.28
CA GLY A 38 -1.98 9.37 6.99
C GLY A 38 -1.77 8.41 5.82
N PRO A 39 -1.56 8.97 4.62
CA PRO A 39 -1.39 8.20 3.40
C PRO A 39 -0.05 7.47 3.38
N VAL A 40 0.01 6.35 2.64
CA VAL A 40 1.23 5.55 2.49
C VAL A 40 1.58 5.38 1.03
N ALA A 41 2.84 5.64 0.68
CA ALA A 41 3.40 5.40 -0.64
C ALA A 41 4.36 4.20 -0.61
N TYR A 42 4.05 3.19 -1.42
CA TYR A 42 4.91 2.03 -1.66
C TYR A 42 5.79 2.32 -2.86
N LEU A 43 7.07 2.53 -2.63
CA LEU A 43 8.05 2.82 -3.67
C LEU A 43 8.90 1.58 -3.91
N GLY A 44 8.64 0.88 -5.00
CA GLY A 44 9.32 -0.37 -5.31
C GLY A 44 9.63 -0.55 -6.78
N GLN A 45 10.53 -1.49 -7.08
CA GLN A 45 10.80 -1.91 -8.45
C GLN A 45 9.63 -2.77 -8.97
N GLU A 46 9.45 -2.86 -10.28
CA GLU A 46 8.38 -3.63 -10.92
C GLU A 46 8.32 -5.10 -10.47
N SER A 47 9.47 -5.73 -10.19
CA SER A 47 9.55 -7.13 -9.75
C SER A 47 9.41 -7.35 -8.25
N SER A 48 9.24 -6.29 -7.46
CA SER A 48 9.22 -6.34 -5.98
C SER A 48 7.91 -6.89 -5.40
N GLY A 49 6.90 -7.12 -6.23
CA GLY A 49 5.61 -7.65 -5.77
C GLY A 49 4.70 -6.63 -5.09
N VAL A 50 4.95 -5.32 -5.23
CA VAL A 50 4.17 -4.25 -4.59
C VAL A 50 2.68 -4.38 -4.87
N SER A 51 2.26 -4.61 -6.12
CA SER A 51 0.84 -4.80 -6.45
C SER A 51 0.23 -6.00 -5.72
N SER A 52 1.02 -7.08 -5.51
CA SER A 52 0.55 -8.22 -4.71
C SER A 52 0.42 -7.87 -3.22
N LEU A 53 1.32 -7.05 -2.68
CA LEU A 53 1.24 -6.56 -1.31
C LEU A 53 0.02 -5.66 -1.11
N LEU A 54 -0.25 -4.74 -2.04
CA LEU A 54 -1.44 -3.89 -2.01
C LEU A 54 -2.73 -4.70 -2.15
N PHE A 55 -2.73 -5.70 -3.05
CA PHE A 55 -3.85 -6.62 -3.19
C PHE A 55 -4.09 -7.42 -1.92
N GLN A 56 -3.03 -7.91 -1.26
CA GLN A 56 -3.15 -8.60 0.03
C GLN A 56 -3.76 -7.69 1.10
N CYS A 57 -3.33 -6.42 1.16
CA CYS A 57 -3.94 -5.44 2.06
C CYS A 57 -5.44 -5.29 1.77
N ALA A 58 -5.83 -5.17 0.50
CA ALA A 58 -7.22 -5.06 0.10
C ALA A 58 -8.05 -6.26 0.56
N VAL A 59 -7.57 -7.48 0.31
CA VAL A 59 -8.24 -8.73 0.73
C VAL A 59 -8.34 -8.81 2.26
N SER A 60 -7.26 -8.50 2.97
CA SER A 60 -7.23 -8.57 4.43
C SER A 60 -8.21 -7.58 5.06
N GLN A 61 -8.34 -6.38 4.49
CA GLN A 61 -9.31 -5.38 4.95
C GLN A 61 -10.74 -5.79 4.61
N ALA A 62 -10.99 -6.27 3.39
CA ALA A 62 -12.30 -6.73 2.96
C ALA A 62 -12.82 -7.91 3.79
N ASN A 63 -11.94 -8.82 4.23
CA ASN A 63 -12.31 -9.91 5.16
C ASN A 63 -12.71 -9.43 6.56
N ARG A 64 -12.50 -8.14 6.85
CA ARG A 64 -12.93 -7.48 8.10
C ARG A 64 -14.15 -6.58 7.88
N ASP A 65 -14.87 -6.78 6.79
CA ASP A 65 -16.01 -5.97 6.36
C ASP A 65 -15.66 -4.48 6.12
N ILE A 66 -14.39 -4.17 5.86
CA ILE A 66 -13.93 -2.82 5.52
C ILE A 66 -14.12 -2.59 4.02
N MET A 67 -14.76 -1.50 3.66
CA MET A 67 -14.98 -1.13 2.26
C MET A 67 -13.69 -0.65 1.61
N VAL A 68 -13.26 -1.37 0.58
CA VAL A 68 -12.02 -1.09 -0.17
C VAL A 68 -12.36 -0.75 -1.61
N THR A 69 -11.77 0.33 -2.13
CA THR A 69 -11.73 0.59 -3.57
C THR A 69 -10.28 0.45 -4.05
N TYR A 70 -10.06 -0.50 -4.96
CA TYR A 70 -8.78 -0.76 -5.60
C TYR A 70 -8.81 -0.22 -7.03
N ILE A 71 -7.96 0.76 -7.30
CA ILE A 71 -7.84 1.40 -8.61
C ILE A 71 -6.52 0.99 -9.25
N SER A 72 -6.58 0.51 -10.48
CA SER A 72 -5.40 0.24 -11.31
C SER A 72 -5.66 0.62 -12.77
N PRO A 73 -4.61 0.90 -13.56
CA PRO A 73 -4.78 1.27 -14.97
C PRO A 73 -5.29 0.12 -15.84
N ARG A 74 -5.07 -1.11 -15.41
CA ARG A 74 -5.40 -2.32 -16.18
C ARG A 74 -5.85 -3.44 -15.24
N PRO A 75 -6.71 -4.36 -15.73
CA PRO A 75 -7.01 -5.60 -15.03
C PRO A 75 -5.75 -6.43 -14.78
N PHE A 76 -5.74 -7.17 -13.69
CA PHE A 76 -4.68 -8.13 -13.45
C PHE A 76 -4.68 -9.22 -14.55
N SER A 77 -3.55 -9.42 -15.21
CA SER A 77 -3.38 -10.49 -16.20
C SER A 77 -3.34 -11.88 -15.55
N ARG A 78 -2.98 -11.95 -14.29
CA ARG A 78 -3.00 -13.13 -13.43
C ARG A 78 -3.29 -12.71 -12.00
N MET A 79 -3.80 -13.63 -11.18
CA MET A 79 -4.04 -13.36 -9.76
C MET A 79 -2.75 -12.92 -9.09
N PRO A 80 -2.76 -11.82 -8.32
CA PRO A 80 -1.62 -11.40 -7.53
C PRO A 80 -1.19 -12.50 -6.55
N LEU A 81 0.11 -12.52 -6.21
CA LEU A 81 0.66 -13.49 -5.28
C LEU A 81 0.09 -13.26 -3.88
N SER A 82 -0.27 -14.35 -3.21
CA SER A 82 -0.67 -14.29 -1.81
C SER A 82 0.56 -14.07 -0.91
N VAL A 83 0.35 -13.39 0.21
CA VAL A 83 1.37 -13.29 1.26
C VAL A 83 1.16 -14.43 2.24
N HIS A 84 2.22 -15.22 2.47
CA HIS A 84 2.17 -16.38 3.37
C HIS A 84 1.76 -15.96 4.79
N GLY A 85 0.88 -16.72 5.43
CA GLY A 85 0.35 -16.39 6.75
C GLY A 85 -0.77 -15.36 6.76
N MET A 86 -1.20 -14.83 5.60
CA MET A 86 -2.28 -13.86 5.46
C MET A 86 -3.55 -14.51 4.88
N PRO A 87 -4.75 -13.87 5.03
CA PRO A 87 -5.98 -14.39 4.45
C PRO A 87 -5.84 -14.65 2.95
N CYS A 88 -6.23 -15.85 2.55
CA CYS A 88 -6.29 -16.20 1.15
C CYS A 88 -7.55 -15.59 0.51
N PRO A 89 -7.49 -15.06 -0.73
CA PRO A 89 -8.64 -14.53 -1.45
C PRO A 89 -9.57 -15.64 -2.00
N SER A 90 -9.72 -16.75 -1.28
CA SER A 90 -10.51 -17.91 -1.71
C SER A 90 -12.01 -17.80 -1.42
N ALA A 91 -12.40 -16.86 -0.55
CA ALA A 91 -13.79 -16.72 -0.14
C ALA A 91 -14.49 -15.63 -0.96
N ALA A 92 -15.63 -15.92 -1.55
CA ALA A 92 -16.48 -14.94 -2.24
C ALA A 92 -16.96 -13.79 -1.32
N SER A 93 -16.74 -13.91 0.00
CA SER A 93 -17.12 -12.91 1.00
C SER A 93 -16.40 -11.58 0.82
N PHE A 94 -15.11 -11.57 0.44
CA PHE A 94 -14.36 -10.32 0.29
C PHE A 94 -14.84 -9.46 -0.91
N LEU A 95 -15.48 -10.08 -1.92
CA LEU A 95 -16.02 -9.36 -3.06
C LEU A 95 -17.21 -8.46 -2.73
N LYS A 96 -17.80 -8.59 -1.54
CA LYS A 96 -18.90 -7.73 -1.12
C LYS A 96 -18.42 -6.32 -0.76
N THR A 97 -17.21 -6.21 -0.25
CA THR A 97 -16.63 -4.96 0.26
C THR A 97 -15.42 -4.48 -0.52
N LEU A 98 -14.89 -5.30 -1.46
CA LEU A 98 -13.79 -4.94 -2.34
C LEU A 98 -14.30 -4.63 -3.75
N THR A 99 -14.14 -3.37 -4.17
CA THR A 99 -14.48 -2.90 -5.51
C THR A 99 -13.22 -2.64 -6.32
N PHE A 100 -13.11 -3.25 -7.49
CA PHE A 100 -12.06 -2.94 -8.47
C PHE A 100 -12.56 -1.91 -9.47
N GLN A 101 -11.71 -0.90 -9.73
CA GLN A 101 -11.94 0.09 -10.78
C GLN A 101 -10.70 0.15 -11.68
N TYR A 102 -10.91 -0.10 -12.95
CA TYR A 102 -9.86 -0.03 -13.95
C TYR A 102 -9.98 1.29 -14.69
N LEU A 103 -9.12 2.23 -14.32
CA LEU A 103 -9.09 3.58 -14.89
C LEU A 103 -7.88 3.67 -15.81
N SER A 104 -8.13 3.64 -17.12
CA SER A 104 -7.09 3.50 -18.14
C SER A 104 -6.39 4.81 -18.49
N SER A 105 -6.85 5.94 -17.94
CA SER A 105 -6.29 7.26 -18.20
C SER A 105 -6.23 8.15 -16.97
N LEU A 106 -5.33 9.14 -17.03
CA LEU A 106 -5.25 10.19 -16.02
C LEU A 106 -6.58 10.94 -15.85
N ASP A 107 -7.27 11.23 -16.99
CA ASP A 107 -8.55 11.94 -16.96
C ASP A 107 -9.64 11.15 -16.23
N GLU A 108 -9.65 9.81 -16.38
CA GLU A 108 -10.56 8.95 -15.65
C GLU A 108 -10.27 8.97 -14.13
N LEU A 109 -8.99 8.98 -13.74
CA LEU A 109 -8.60 9.09 -12.32
C LEU A 109 -8.98 10.46 -11.76
N VAL A 110 -8.73 11.54 -12.50
CA VAL A 110 -9.16 12.90 -12.12
C VAL A 110 -10.68 12.97 -11.97
N LYS A 111 -11.42 12.40 -12.92
CA LYS A 111 -12.89 12.32 -12.87
C LYS A 111 -13.38 11.50 -11.67
N PHE A 112 -12.69 10.40 -11.32
CA PHE A 112 -12.98 9.64 -10.11
C PHE A 112 -12.87 10.51 -8.87
N CYS A 113 -11.73 11.21 -8.69
CA CYS A 113 -11.51 12.10 -7.55
C CYS A 113 -12.53 13.23 -7.48
N SER A 114 -12.83 13.87 -8.62
CA SER A 114 -13.78 14.97 -8.70
C SER A 114 -15.22 14.55 -8.37
N ASN A 115 -15.59 13.30 -8.63
CA ASN A 115 -16.93 12.78 -8.45
C ASN A 115 -17.10 11.96 -7.15
N VAL A 116 -16.13 11.96 -6.26
CA VAL A 116 -16.21 11.20 -5.01
C VAL A 116 -17.41 11.60 -4.17
N HIS A 117 -17.79 12.89 -4.19
CA HIS A 117 -18.94 13.44 -3.48
C HIS A 117 -20.31 12.96 -4.01
N MET A 118 -20.35 12.41 -5.23
CA MET A 118 -21.58 11.87 -5.83
C MET A 118 -21.87 10.42 -5.41
N ARG A 119 -20.95 9.79 -4.68
CA ARG A 119 -21.07 8.38 -4.29
C ARG A 119 -21.89 8.25 -3.03
N VAL A 120 -22.80 7.25 -3.01
CA VAL A 120 -23.60 6.93 -1.82
C VAL A 120 -22.77 6.18 -0.77
N LEU A 121 -21.80 5.37 -1.23
CA LEU A 121 -20.92 4.60 -0.35
C LEU A 121 -19.47 5.00 -0.61
N HIS A 122 -18.79 5.37 0.45
CA HIS A 122 -17.38 5.77 0.39
C HIS A 122 -16.47 4.66 0.91
N PRO A 123 -15.31 4.42 0.26
CA PRO A 123 -14.34 3.46 0.75
C PRO A 123 -13.68 3.94 2.04
N GLN A 124 -13.38 3.01 2.93
CA GLN A 124 -12.54 3.23 4.10
C GLN A 124 -11.05 3.01 3.77
N VAL A 125 -10.79 2.32 2.66
CA VAL A 125 -9.44 2.16 2.10
C VAL A 125 -9.49 2.43 0.60
N LEU A 126 -8.69 3.39 0.16
CA LEU A 126 -8.50 3.72 -1.24
C LEU A 126 -7.08 3.31 -1.66
N ILE A 127 -6.97 2.45 -2.65
CA ILE A 127 -5.69 1.96 -3.18
C ILE A 127 -5.55 2.43 -4.62
N ILE A 128 -4.41 3.07 -4.93
CA ILE A 128 -4.03 3.45 -6.29
C ILE A 128 -2.78 2.66 -6.66
N ASP A 129 -2.96 1.62 -7.43
CA ASP A 129 -1.85 0.81 -7.93
C ASP A 129 -1.30 1.37 -9.24
N ASP A 130 0.05 1.42 -9.33
CA ASP A 130 0.78 1.96 -10.48
C ASP A 130 0.49 3.46 -10.74
N MET A 131 0.64 4.31 -9.71
CA MET A 131 0.50 5.77 -9.86
C MET A 131 1.46 6.34 -10.92
N GLN A 132 2.60 5.68 -11.15
CA GLN A 132 3.57 6.05 -12.17
C GLN A 132 2.94 6.11 -13.57
N TYR A 133 2.07 5.16 -13.89
CA TYR A 133 1.34 5.12 -15.17
C TYR A 133 0.56 6.42 -15.44
N TYR A 134 -0.11 6.96 -14.43
CA TYR A 134 -0.87 8.21 -14.56
C TYR A 134 0.04 9.45 -14.62
N ILE A 135 1.14 9.45 -13.88
CA ILE A 135 2.14 10.54 -13.91
C ILE A 135 2.75 10.65 -15.31
N GLU A 136 3.09 9.53 -15.95
CA GLU A 136 3.70 9.49 -17.29
C GLU A 136 2.77 9.99 -18.41
N GLN A 137 1.46 9.92 -18.22
CA GLN A 137 0.50 10.49 -19.18
C GLN A 137 0.48 12.01 -19.20
N SER A 138 0.98 12.67 -18.17
CA SER A 138 1.02 14.14 -18.07
C SER A 138 2.20 14.72 -18.87
N LYS A 139 2.16 14.64 -20.19
CA LYS A 139 3.25 15.00 -21.10
C LYS A 139 3.68 16.47 -21.08
N SER A 140 2.80 17.38 -20.66
CA SER A 140 3.04 18.83 -20.71
C SER A 140 3.61 19.43 -19.43
N GLN A 141 3.56 18.69 -18.33
CA GLN A 141 4.06 19.11 -17.02
C GLN A 141 5.15 18.13 -16.62
N GLY A 142 6.24 18.58 -16.04
CA GLY A 142 7.27 17.68 -15.53
C GLY A 142 6.67 16.63 -14.57
N GLN A 143 7.30 15.47 -14.45
CA GLN A 143 6.78 14.34 -13.63
C GLN A 143 6.50 14.73 -12.17
N GLU A 144 7.30 15.62 -11.60
CA GLU A 144 7.12 16.13 -10.25
C GLU A 144 5.82 16.95 -10.10
N ALA A 145 5.55 17.83 -11.05
CA ALA A 145 4.33 18.64 -11.05
C ALA A 145 3.08 17.76 -11.24
N ALA A 146 3.16 16.75 -12.12
CA ALA A 146 2.10 15.77 -12.32
C ALA A 146 1.83 14.95 -11.05
N ALA A 147 2.89 14.47 -10.40
CA ALA A 147 2.79 13.74 -9.14
C ALA A 147 2.19 14.61 -8.03
N ALA A 148 2.65 15.87 -7.89
CA ALA A 148 2.13 16.81 -6.90
C ALA A 148 0.63 17.07 -7.10
N ARG A 149 0.21 17.27 -8.35
CA ARG A 149 -1.21 17.43 -8.69
C ARG A 149 -2.04 16.20 -8.33
N LEU A 150 -1.55 15.01 -8.66
CA LEU A 150 -2.25 13.77 -8.30
C LEU A 150 -2.32 13.56 -6.79
N CYS A 151 -1.23 13.80 -6.06
CA CYS A 151 -1.22 13.74 -4.60
C CYS A 151 -2.27 14.71 -4.01
N ALA A 152 -2.33 15.95 -4.50
CA ALA A 152 -3.31 16.93 -4.04
C ALA A 152 -4.75 16.46 -4.27
N LEU A 153 -5.07 15.97 -5.48
CA LEU A 153 -6.40 15.48 -5.83
C LEU A 153 -6.82 14.25 -5.00
N LEU A 154 -5.91 13.30 -4.83
CA LEU A 154 -6.19 12.10 -4.04
C LEU A 154 -6.40 12.43 -2.57
N LEU A 155 -5.59 13.33 -2.01
CA LEU A 155 -5.73 13.77 -0.63
C LEU A 155 -7.02 14.57 -0.40
N ASP A 156 -7.41 15.41 -1.34
CA ASP A 156 -8.68 16.14 -1.29
C ASP A 156 -9.87 15.17 -1.29
N ALA A 157 -9.86 14.19 -2.19
CA ALA A 157 -10.88 13.14 -2.23
C ALA A 157 -10.95 12.35 -0.90
N VAL A 158 -9.80 11.96 -0.34
CA VAL A 158 -9.72 11.24 0.94
C VAL A 158 -10.19 12.13 2.10
N HIS A 159 -9.83 13.41 2.09
CA HIS A 159 -10.29 14.37 3.09
C HIS A 159 -11.81 14.54 3.07
N PHE A 160 -12.39 14.64 1.88
CA PHE A 160 -13.84 14.65 1.73
C PHE A 160 -14.48 13.39 2.32
N ILE A 161 -13.98 12.19 1.95
CA ILE A 161 -14.50 10.92 2.47
C ILE A 161 -14.41 10.87 4.00
N HIS A 162 -13.29 11.34 4.56
CA HIS A 162 -13.09 11.38 6.02
C HIS A 162 -14.10 12.31 6.71
N LYS A 163 -14.42 13.45 6.09
CA LYS A 163 -15.41 14.40 6.60
C LYS A 163 -16.82 13.79 6.61
N GLU A 164 -17.18 13.03 5.58
CA GLU A 164 -18.47 12.34 5.48
C GLU A 164 -18.57 11.13 6.44
N ASN A 165 -17.45 10.50 6.78
CA ASN A 165 -17.37 9.33 7.67
C ASN A 165 -16.32 9.55 8.77
N PRO A 166 -16.57 10.42 9.74
CA PRO A 166 -15.59 10.82 10.75
C PRO A 166 -15.13 9.66 11.65
N ASP A 167 -16.01 8.69 11.91
CA ASP A 167 -15.75 7.56 12.80
C ASP A 167 -14.80 6.53 12.17
N THR A 168 -14.85 6.36 10.86
CA THR A 168 -14.08 5.32 10.16
C THR A 168 -12.93 5.90 9.35
N GLY A 169 -13.12 7.09 8.78
CA GLY A 169 -12.15 7.76 7.93
C GLY A 169 -11.88 7.02 6.61
N CYS A 170 -10.80 7.42 5.93
CA CYS A 170 -10.32 6.75 4.73
C CYS A 170 -8.79 6.70 4.75
N CYS A 171 -8.22 5.51 4.53
CA CYS A 171 -6.78 5.32 4.37
C CYS A 171 -6.43 5.31 2.87
N LEU A 172 -5.41 6.06 2.48
CA LEU A 172 -4.89 6.10 1.11
C LEU A 172 -3.58 5.33 1.01
N LEU A 173 -3.54 4.35 0.11
CA LEU A 173 -2.33 3.64 -0.28
C LEU A 173 -2.05 3.90 -1.76
N VAL A 174 -0.82 4.21 -2.11
CA VAL A 174 -0.40 4.36 -3.50
C VAL A 174 0.84 3.52 -3.77
N SER A 175 0.96 2.95 -4.97
CA SER A 175 2.23 2.39 -5.43
C SER A 175 2.84 3.24 -6.54
N CYS A 176 4.17 3.32 -6.54
CA CYS A 176 4.93 4.02 -7.56
C CYS A 176 6.31 3.37 -7.73
N GLN A 177 6.92 3.50 -8.91
CA GLN A 177 8.25 2.97 -9.15
C GLN A 177 9.33 3.87 -8.53
N THR A 178 10.39 3.23 -7.98
CA THR A 178 11.49 3.92 -7.28
C THR A 178 12.46 4.66 -8.17
N LYS A 179 12.38 4.51 -9.50
CA LYS A 179 13.37 5.05 -10.45
C LYS A 179 13.60 6.57 -10.38
N ILE A 180 12.65 7.31 -9.78
CA ILE A 180 12.66 8.77 -9.79
C ILE A 180 12.79 9.28 -8.34
N LYS A 181 14.01 9.60 -7.92
CA LYS A 181 14.29 10.14 -6.58
C LYS A 181 13.48 11.41 -6.24
N SER A 182 13.19 12.23 -7.24
CA SER A 182 12.40 13.45 -7.06
C SER A 182 10.96 13.20 -6.63
N LEU A 183 10.36 12.05 -6.99
CA LEU A 183 9.02 11.69 -6.53
C LEU A 183 8.95 11.46 -5.03
N GLN A 184 10.02 10.95 -4.41
CA GLN A 184 10.06 10.83 -2.95
C GLN A 184 9.93 12.19 -2.26
N ALA A 185 10.55 13.24 -2.81
CA ALA A 185 10.43 14.59 -2.27
C ALA A 185 8.98 15.10 -2.36
N VAL A 186 8.30 14.83 -3.48
CA VAL A 186 6.88 15.15 -3.65
C VAL A 186 6.03 14.43 -2.61
N PHE A 187 6.18 13.12 -2.45
CA PHE A 187 5.41 12.35 -1.45
C PHE A 187 5.66 12.87 -0.02
N ARG A 188 6.92 13.22 0.33
CA ARG A 188 7.23 13.81 1.65
C ARG A 188 6.54 15.17 1.84
N GLN A 189 6.52 16.02 0.80
CA GLN A 189 5.85 17.32 0.85
C GLN A 189 4.35 17.18 1.15
N PHE A 190 3.72 16.14 0.61
CA PHE A 190 2.32 15.79 0.87
C PHE A 190 2.11 14.89 2.10
N LYS A 191 3.13 14.75 2.95
CA LYS A 191 3.10 13.98 4.22
C LYS A 191 2.73 12.51 4.06
N PHE A 192 3.11 11.90 2.95
CA PHE A 192 3.02 10.45 2.82
C PHE A 192 4.07 9.77 3.69
N ASN A 193 3.67 8.71 4.36
CA ASN A 193 4.58 7.73 4.91
C ASN A 193 5.14 6.89 3.77
N ILE A 194 6.46 6.84 3.62
CA ILE A 194 7.09 6.21 2.47
C ILE A 194 7.66 4.86 2.89
N LEU A 195 7.18 3.79 2.26
CA LEU A 195 7.77 2.46 2.32
C LEU A 195 8.64 2.27 1.07
N THR A 196 9.95 2.34 1.23
CA THR A 196 10.90 2.14 0.12
C THR A 196 11.27 0.67 0.04
N ILE A 197 11.13 0.07 -1.15
CA ILE A 197 11.36 -1.34 -1.38
C ILE A 197 12.51 -1.51 -2.37
N GLU A 198 13.59 -2.11 -1.91
CA GLU A 198 14.83 -2.31 -2.67
C GLU A 198 15.23 -3.77 -2.69
N ASN A 199 15.85 -4.21 -3.79
CA ASN A 199 16.43 -5.54 -3.89
C ASN A 199 17.79 -5.55 -3.18
N THR A 200 18.03 -6.54 -2.33
CA THR A 200 19.24 -6.61 -1.47
C THR A 200 20.27 -7.60 -1.92
N ALA A 201 19.84 -8.57 -2.72
CA ALA A 201 20.67 -9.69 -3.12
C ALA A 201 20.86 -9.70 -4.64
N SER A 202 21.51 -10.74 -5.12
CA SER A 202 21.54 -11.05 -6.54
C SER A 202 20.12 -11.02 -7.12
N PRO A 203 19.91 -10.49 -8.32
CA PRO A 203 18.60 -10.45 -8.99
C PRO A 203 17.88 -11.80 -9.05
N SER A 204 18.65 -12.91 -8.94
CA SER A 204 18.12 -14.28 -8.90
C SER A 204 17.32 -14.59 -7.65
N ASP A 205 17.64 -14.01 -6.50
CA ASP A 205 17.10 -14.45 -5.21
C ASP A 205 15.77 -13.82 -4.85
N ARG A 206 15.38 -12.73 -5.55
CA ARG A 206 14.12 -12.01 -5.37
C ARG A 206 13.81 -11.71 -3.90
N VAL A 207 14.84 -11.33 -3.14
CA VAL A 207 14.76 -10.88 -1.76
C VAL A 207 14.76 -9.36 -1.73
N PHE A 208 13.80 -8.78 -1.03
CA PHE A 208 13.59 -7.35 -0.96
C PHE A 208 13.59 -6.87 0.48
N HIS A 209 14.14 -5.68 0.69
CA HIS A 209 13.98 -4.91 1.92
C HIS A 209 12.96 -3.82 1.72
N ALA A 210 12.01 -3.74 2.64
CA ALA A 210 11.00 -2.70 2.71
C ALA A 210 11.27 -1.85 3.96
N ASP A 211 11.74 -0.63 3.75
CA ASP A 211 12.15 0.28 4.82
C ASP A 211 11.17 1.44 4.95
N MET A 212 10.78 1.73 6.19
CA MET A 212 9.94 2.88 6.53
C MET A 212 10.51 3.62 7.73
N ASN A 213 10.65 4.93 7.61
CA ASN A 213 11.04 5.81 8.71
C ASN A 213 9.86 6.68 9.12
N ILE A 214 9.44 6.55 10.38
CA ILE A 214 8.37 7.37 10.98
C ILE A 214 8.80 7.83 12.35
N ARG A 215 8.79 9.14 12.57
CA ARG A 215 9.12 9.78 13.86
C ARG A 215 10.51 9.37 14.40
N GLY A 216 11.50 9.25 13.52
CA GLY A 216 12.88 8.90 13.91
C GLY A 216 13.10 7.42 14.24
N ARG A 217 12.11 6.55 14.04
CA ARG A 217 12.30 5.09 14.12
C ARG A 217 12.19 4.50 12.71
N LYS A 218 13.14 3.65 12.37
CA LYS A 218 13.17 2.95 11.09
C LYS A 218 12.73 1.49 11.30
N LEU A 219 11.64 1.11 10.63
CA LEU A 219 11.24 -0.28 10.49
C LEU A 219 11.84 -0.84 9.19
N SER A 220 12.48 -2.00 9.28
CA SER A 220 12.98 -2.76 8.13
C SER A 220 12.33 -4.14 8.10
N LEU A 221 11.73 -4.46 6.95
CA LEU A 221 11.11 -5.76 6.68
C LEU A 221 11.86 -6.43 5.54
N THR A 222 12.26 -7.68 5.71
CA THR A 222 12.87 -8.48 4.65
C THR A 222 11.86 -9.52 4.19
N TYR A 223 11.58 -9.57 2.90
CA TYR A 223 10.69 -10.56 2.33
C TYR A 223 11.23 -11.15 1.02
N GLN A 224 10.77 -12.33 0.67
CA GLN A 224 11.12 -13.03 -0.55
C GLN A 224 9.89 -13.24 -1.42
N VAL A 225 10.02 -12.97 -2.72
CA VAL A 225 8.99 -13.22 -3.72
C VAL A 225 9.31 -14.50 -4.46
N GLN A 226 8.45 -15.50 -4.32
CA GLN A 226 8.54 -16.80 -4.99
C GLN A 226 7.35 -16.99 -5.94
N THR A 227 7.39 -18.01 -6.77
CA THR A 227 6.27 -18.37 -7.64
C THR A 227 5.02 -18.78 -6.87
N SER A 228 5.21 -19.33 -5.65
CA SER A 228 4.14 -19.78 -4.74
C SER A 228 3.56 -18.66 -3.89
N GLY A 229 4.23 -17.50 -3.76
CA GLY A 229 3.77 -16.41 -2.90
C GLY A 229 4.88 -15.49 -2.41
N ILE A 230 4.52 -14.61 -1.49
CA ILE A 230 5.43 -13.68 -0.81
C ILE A 230 5.61 -14.16 0.63
N PHE A 231 6.86 -14.28 1.07
CA PHE A 231 7.23 -14.79 2.38
C PHE A 231 7.99 -13.73 3.16
N LEU A 232 7.44 -13.30 4.30
CA LEU A 232 8.16 -12.44 5.25
C LEU A 232 9.27 -13.29 5.90
N ARG A 233 10.51 -12.75 5.89
CA ARG A 233 11.70 -13.42 6.44
C ARG A 233 12.11 -12.82 7.77
N GLU A 234 12.05 -11.49 7.87
CA GLU A 234 12.51 -10.76 9.04
C GLU A 234 11.74 -9.44 9.18
N SER A 235 11.52 -9.04 10.43
CA SER A 235 11.03 -7.70 10.79
C SER A 235 11.85 -7.18 11.96
N ARG A 236 12.41 -5.96 11.84
CA ARG A 236 13.19 -5.35 12.91
C ARG A 236 13.11 -3.83 12.90
N PHE A 237 13.27 -3.23 14.08
CA PHE A 237 13.60 -1.83 14.20
C PHE A 237 15.11 -1.63 14.04
N VAL A 238 15.48 -0.68 13.19
CA VAL A 238 16.88 -0.24 13.03
C VAL A 238 17.06 1.02 13.86
N GLN A 239 17.99 0.98 14.82
CA GLN A 239 18.41 2.19 15.53
C GLN A 239 19.29 2.99 14.57
N GLU A 240 18.93 4.25 14.31
CA GLU A 240 19.84 5.19 13.66
C GLU A 240 20.90 5.57 14.69
N ASN A 241 22.15 5.17 14.44
CA ASN A 241 23.32 5.60 15.22
C ASN A 241 23.66 7.05 14.93
#